data_6fe56b9c05f2e7745f1836871311d072
#
_entry.id   6fe56b9c05f2e7745f1836871311d072
#
_cell.length_a   1.000
_cell.length_b   1.000
_cell.length_c   1.000
_cell.angle_alpha   90.00
_cell.angle_beta   90.00
_cell.angle_gamma   90.00
#
_symmetry.space_group_name_H-M   'P 1'
#
loop_
_entity.id
_entity.type
_entity.pdbx_description
1 polymer ?
#
loop_
_entity_poly.entity_id
_entity_poly.type
_entity_poly.pdbx_seq_one_letter_code
_entity_poly.pdbx_strand_id
1 'polypeptide(L)'
;MAEFSKLVITNKGQALLAKMIAGSGNIEFTKISASSTTYTDAQLEGLTSLSNVKQTSLISKVTRTNEVAIKVETAFTNTELTAGYYMKALGLYAVDPDEGEILYAVTRETSGNCYMPAYNGITVSGAYVQLVTTVGNSENVSLEVDQAAVATIGDIQDLQKQIADLEAFIGYSADDIYGVEVDFVNKRFTRLSGAVNRTPGEGFDSINAFGGRKRCNVADDGTVTAYYGDSGYTTTGKNSAGTKVQVMVEQPKFYYKVVPMVIEKGVKGTKIRKARYYVSDTLKPGFKVHPAFVENGNVNPYIYLAAFEGSLFDTSANAYILDDAQVADFAADVLSSIANAKPISGLTQNLTRANTRKLAQKRGAGWEQAYAATIAASQLLMLIEYASFDMQKAIGNGVTNKTDDGSTSMTEITGATVNLGNASGSVTNINGYNIVSYRGEENIWGNIWAWIDGMNEENPATFTTGDCGTLYVADHGFVDDSKASPYKNTGIHPDYGNGYISAFGYSEEYDWLFIPAEHTGNSSLPVGDYFWNGNPGWRVARLGGKWTDGAHAGAFDWHLHNAASDRHRDIGGRLVYVPSKKEAA
;
A
#
# COMPACT_ATOMS: atom_id res chain seq x y z
N MET A 1 26.40 -18.27 2.38
CA MET A 1 25.53 -19.27 1.71
C MET A 1 26.44 -20.42 1.32
N ALA A 2 26.00 -21.68 1.42
CA ALA A 2 26.80 -22.81 0.94
C ALA A 2 26.82 -22.80 -0.60
N GLU A 3 28.00 -22.97 -1.18
CA GLU A 3 28.18 -22.95 -2.63
C GLU A 3 28.59 -24.32 -3.13
N PHE A 4 28.00 -24.77 -4.22
CA PHE A 4 28.31 -26.04 -4.85
C PHE A 4 28.83 -25.81 -6.27
N SER A 5 29.68 -26.73 -6.73
CA SER A 5 30.19 -26.73 -8.10
C SER A 5 29.03 -26.96 -9.10
N LYS A 6 29.30 -26.75 -10.39
CA LYS A 6 28.38 -27.19 -11.45
C LYS A 6 28.05 -28.69 -11.26
N LEU A 7 26.78 -29.05 -11.47
CA LEU A 7 26.35 -30.44 -11.46
C LEU A 7 26.99 -31.20 -12.66
N VAL A 8 27.70 -32.27 -12.38
CA VAL A 8 28.41 -33.08 -13.38
C VAL A 8 27.67 -34.42 -13.57
N ILE A 9 27.24 -34.70 -14.78
CA ILE A 9 26.62 -36.02 -15.14
C ILE A 9 27.72 -37.07 -15.15
N THR A 10 27.53 -38.16 -14.43
CA THR A 10 28.49 -39.27 -14.40
C THR A 10 28.55 -40.07 -15.70
N ASN A 11 29.57 -40.90 -15.90
CA ASN A 11 29.64 -41.78 -17.07
C ASN A 11 28.42 -42.68 -17.18
N LYS A 12 27.87 -43.17 -16.06
CA LYS A 12 26.63 -43.98 -16.03
C LYS A 12 25.42 -43.10 -16.37
N GLY A 13 25.37 -41.86 -15.86
CA GLY A 13 24.32 -40.90 -16.20
C GLY A 13 24.31 -40.53 -17.68
N GLN A 14 25.49 -40.36 -18.30
CA GLN A 14 25.63 -40.11 -19.74
C GLN A 14 25.18 -41.32 -20.56
N ALA A 15 25.51 -42.54 -20.12
CA ALA A 15 25.05 -43.77 -20.78
C ALA A 15 23.52 -43.90 -20.70
N LEU A 16 22.91 -43.64 -19.55
CA LEU A 16 21.45 -43.61 -19.39
C LEU A 16 20.82 -42.54 -20.29
N LEU A 17 21.38 -41.35 -20.34
CA LEU A 17 20.87 -40.28 -21.22
C LEU A 17 20.92 -40.69 -22.70
N ALA A 18 22.00 -41.34 -23.13
CA ALA A 18 22.13 -41.87 -24.49
C ALA A 18 21.09 -42.97 -24.81
N LYS A 19 20.80 -43.88 -23.84
CA LYS A 19 19.73 -44.89 -23.98
C LYS A 19 18.35 -44.25 -24.14
N MET A 20 18.06 -43.22 -23.35
CA MET A 20 16.76 -42.50 -23.40
C MET A 20 16.57 -41.77 -24.72
N ILE A 21 17.61 -41.12 -25.25
CA ILE A 21 17.58 -40.48 -26.56
C ILE A 21 17.34 -41.46 -27.68
N ALA A 22 17.97 -42.65 -27.61
CA ALA A 22 17.85 -43.70 -28.64
C ALA A 22 16.52 -44.48 -28.59
N GLY A 23 15.92 -44.61 -27.38
CA GLY A 23 14.82 -45.53 -27.12
C GLY A 23 13.46 -44.88 -26.81
N SER A 24 13.30 -43.57 -26.88
CA SER A 24 12.07 -42.87 -26.49
C SER A 24 11.61 -43.15 -25.06
N GLY A 25 12.54 -43.42 -24.13
CA GLY A 25 12.28 -43.64 -22.72
C GLY A 25 12.32 -42.38 -21.90
N ASN A 26 11.90 -42.46 -20.63
CA ASN A 26 11.94 -41.36 -19.65
C ASN A 26 13.01 -41.65 -18.61
N ILE A 27 13.68 -40.58 -18.09
CA ILE A 27 14.56 -40.69 -16.93
C ILE A 27 13.73 -40.53 -15.66
N GLU A 28 13.74 -41.58 -14.82
CA GLU A 28 13.10 -41.54 -13.50
C GLU A 28 14.15 -41.21 -12.46
N PHE A 29 14.05 -40.03 -11.84
CA PHE A 29 14.91 -39.59 -10.73
C PHE A 29 14.31 -40.08 -9.41
N THR A 30 15.13 -40.71 -8.54
CA THR A 30 14.63 -41.39 -7.35
C THR A 30 14.91 -40.61 -6.06
N LYS A 31 16.16 -40.16 -5.87
CA LYS A 31 16.62 -39.54 -4.61
C LYS A 31 17.80 -38.62 -4.82
N ILE A 32 18.06 -37.82 -3.83
CA ILE A 32 19.33 -37.09 -3.66
C ILE A 32 19.99 -37.58 -2.37
N SER A 33 21.28 -37.91 -2.43
CA SER A 33 22.06 -38.31 -1.27
C SER A 33 23.13 -37.27 -0.95
N ALA A 34 23.32 -36.98 0.34
CA ALA A 34 24.33 -36.06 0.86
C ALA A 34 25.48 -36.86 1.49
N SER A 35 26.70 -36.56 1.06
CA SER A 35 27.95 -37.22 1.51
C SER A 35 28.84 -36.24 2.25
N SER A 36 29.58 -36.77 3.25
CA SER A 36 30.64 -36.03 3.95
C SER A 36 32.02 -36.21 3.30
N THR A 37 32.13 -36.93 2.19
CA THR A 37 33.39 -37.12 1.47
C THR A 37 33.66 -35.97 0.51
N THR A 38 34.88 -35.46 0.52
CA THR A 38 35.35 -34.45 -0.45
C THR A 38 35.82 -35.14 -1.72
N TYR A 39 35.35 -34.67 -2.87
CA TYR A 39 35.78 -35.09 -4.19
C TYR A 39 36.43 -33.93 -4.94
N THR A 40 37.34 -34.25 -5.86
CA THR A 40 37.87 -33.29 -6.84
C THR A 40 37.01 -33.28 -8.09
N ASP A 41 37.05 -32.20 -8.87
CA ASP A 41 36.28 -32.11 -10.13
C ASP A 41 36.59 -33.23 -11.10
N ALA A 42 37.86 -33.68 -11.16
CA ALA A 42 38.32 -34.77 -12.00
C ALA A 42 37.74 -36.14 -11.61
N GLN A 43 37.26 -36.29 -10.37
CA GLN A 43 36.69 -37.57 -9.89
C GLN A 43 35.19 -37.68 -10.18
N LEU A 44 34.45 -36.54 -10.32
CA LEU A 44 33.00 -36.53 -10.32
C LEU A 44 32.41 -37.36 -11.45
N GLU A 45 32.92 -37.25 -12.67
CA GLU A 45 32.42 -37.94 -13.85
C GLU A 45 32.57 -39.46 -13.74
N GLY A 46 33.66 -39.97 -13.12
CA GLY A 46 33.92 -41.39 -12.95
C GLY A 46 33.23 -42.05 -11.75
N LEU A 47 32.48 -41.30 -10.94
CA LEU A 47 31.82 -41.88 -9.76
C LEU A 47 30.66 -42.77 -10.14
N THR A 48 30.60 -43.93 -9.49
CA THR A 48 29.50 -44.90 -9.58
C THR A 48 28.59 -44.88 -8.35
N SER A 49 29.10 -44.34 -7.22
CA SER A 49 28.38 -44.19 -5.96
C SER A 49 29.05 -43.11 -5.11
N LEU A 50 28.34 -42.52 -4.15
CA LEU A 50 28.91 -41.66 -3.14
C LEU A 50 29.44 -42.48 -1.93
N SER A 51 30.62 -42.15 -1.45
CA SER A 51 31.16 -42.69 -0.18
C SER A 51 30.63 -41.86 1.00
N ASN A 52 30.58 -42.45 2.20
CA ASN A 52 30.17 -41.74 3.43
C ASN A 52 28.86 -40.95 3.31
N VAL A 53 27.85 -41.52 2.71
CA VAL A 53 26.52 -40.95 2.69
C VAL A 53 25.99 -40.79 4.11
N LYS A 54 25.55 -39.59 4.46
CA LYS A 54 25.01 -39.24 5.78
C LYS A 54 23.49 -39.14 5.78
N GLN A 55 22.93 -38.66 4.70
CA GLN A 55 21.49 -38.54 4.52
C GLN A 55 21.10 -38.86 3.07
N THR A 56 19.88 -39.35 2.91
CA THR A 56 19.26 -39.55 1.62
C THR A 56 17.83 -39.04 1.73
N SER A 57 17.40 -38.29 0.75
CA SER A 57 16.03 -37.78 0.67
C SER A 57 15.44 -38.10 -0.69
N LEU A 58 14.18 -38.52 -0.70
CA LEU A 58 13.43 -38.71 -1.92
C LEU A 58 13.19 -37.39 -2.61
N ILE A 59 13.01 -37.40 -3.91
CA ILE A 59 12.76 -36.17 -4.68
C ILE A 59 11.36 -35.65 -4.36
N SER A 60 11.31 -34.37 -3.98
CA SER A 60 10.07 -33.68 -3.62
C SER A 60 9.36 -33.10 -4.85
N LYS A 61 10.14 -32.61 -5.82
CA LYS A 61 9.60 -31.96 -7.01
C LYS A 61 10.57 -32.04 -8.17
N VAL A 62 10.01 -32.21 -9.36
CA VAL A 62 10.77 -32.07 -10.59
C VAL A 62 10.02 -31.10 -11.50
N THR A 63 10.73 -30.09 -12.00
CA THR A 63 10.14 -29.05 -12.83
C THR A 63 10.97 -28.86 -14.10
N ARG A 64 10.32 -28.81 -15.26
CA ARG A 64 10.96 -28.41 -16.50
C ARG A 64 11.18 -26.88 -16.45
N THR A 65 12.45 -26.47 -16.50
CA THR A 65 12.80 -25.04 -16.40
C THR A 65 12.80 -24.36 -17.77
N ASN A 66 13.20 -25.09 -18.81
CA ASN A 66 13.15 -24.67 -20.22
C ASN A 66 13.16 -25.89 -21.11
N GLU A 67 13.36 -25.70 -22.42
CA GLU A 67 13.34 -26.81 -23.39
C GLU A 67 14.41 -27.89 -23.17
N VAL A 68 15.51 -27.54 -22.46
CA VAL A 68 16.69 -28.41 -22.30
C VAL A 68 17.13 -28.60 -20.85
N ALA A 69 16.44 -28.07 -19.86
CA ALA A 69 16.83 -28.14 -18.46
C ALA A 69 15.69 -28.55 -17.53
N ILE A 70 16.03 -29.40 -16.57
CA ILE A 70 15.14 -29.90 -15.52
C ILE A 70 15.73 -29.50 -14.18
N LYS A 71 14.88 -29.02 -13.29
CA LYS A 71 15.18 -28.74 -11.91
C LYS A 71 14.61 -29.84 -11.02
N VAL A 72 15.48 -30.45 -10.20
CA VAL A 72 15.14 -31.51 -9.24
C VAL A 72 15.33 -30.94 -7.83
N GLU A 73 14.33 -31.11 -6.99
CA GLU A 73 14.26 -30.46 -5.68
C GLU A 73 14.01 -31.48 -4.57
N THR A 74 14.68 -31.28 -3.42
CA THR A 74 14.44 -32.05 -2.20
C THR A 74 14.82 -31.25 -0.97
N ALA A 75 14.43 -31.72 0.22
CA ALA A 75 14.82 -31.16 1.50
C ALA A 75 15.46 -32.21 2.40
N PHE A 76 16.55 -31.85 3.05
CA PHE A 76 17.14 -32.61 4.15
C PHE A 76 16.78 -31.96 5.46
N THR A 77 16.41 -32.73 6.48
CA THR A 77 16.21 -32.24 7.85
C THR A 77 17.11 -32.98 8.81
N ASN A 78 17.43 -32.37 9.95
CA ASN A 78 18.27 -33.01 10.96
C ASN A 78 17.50 -33.89 11.95
N THR A 79 16.21 -34.08 11.79
CA THR A 79 15.31 -34.75 12.77
C THR A 79 15.79 -36.16 13.20
N GLU A 80 16.51 -36.85 12.34
CA GLU A 80 17.06 -38.20 12.62
C GLU A 80 18.59 -38.21 12.84
N LEU A 81 19.22 -37.03 12.80
CA LEU A 81 20.68 -36.94 12.95
C LEU A 81 21.12 -36.93 14.41
N THR A 82 21.84 -37.98 14.81
CA THR A 82 22.49 -38.07 16.14
C THR A 82 23.84 -37.33 16.22
N ALA A 83 24.46 -37.07 15.07
CA ALA A 83 25.72 -36.31 14.97
C ALA A 83 25.65 -35.38 13.73
N GLY A 84 26.11 -34.13 13.89
CA GLY A 84 26.22 -33.19 12.78
C GLY A 84 27.32 -33.56 11.79
N TYR A 85 27.21 -33.11 10.56
CA TYR A 85 28.20 -33.35 9.51
C TYR A 85 28.30 -32.19 8.52
N TYR A 86 29.44 -32.12 7.82
CA TYR A 86 29.58 -31.23 6.67
C TYR A 86 29.11 -31.93 5.40
N MET A 87 28.21 -31.34 4.70
CA MET A 87 27.69 -31.80 3.41
C MET A 87 28.69 -31.41 2.31
N LYS A 88 29.52 -32.36 1.89
CA LYS A 88 30.67 -32.15 0.98
C LYS A 88 30.35 -32.48 -0.46
N ALA A 89 29.37 -33.36 -0.70
CA ALA A 89 28.89 -33.70 -2.04
C ALA A 89 27.41 -34.07 -2.01
N LEU A 90 26.72 -33.81 -3.13
CA LEU A 90 25.36 -34.23 -3.38
C LEU A 90 25.33 -35.07 -4.65
N GLY A 91 24.67 -36.23 -4.61
CA GLY A 91 24.47 -37.11 -5.74
C GLY A 91 23.00 -37.27 -6.07
N LEU A 92 22.66 -37.06 -7.33
CA LEU A 92 21.34 -37.32 -7.91
C LEU A 92 21.30 -38.73 -8.48
N TYR A 93 20.31 -39.51 -8.11
CA TYR A 93 20.14 -40.91 -8.56
C TYR A 93 18.94 -41.03 -9.51
N ALA A 94 19.07 -41.96 -10.44
CA ALA A 94 18.02 -42.30 -11.41
C ALA A 94 17.99 -43.82 -11.68
N VAL A 95 16.87 -44.31 -12.22
CA VAL A 95 16.72 -45.70 -12.61
C VAL A 95 17.22 -45.90 -14.05
N ASP A 96 18.19 -46.81 -14.21
CA ASP A 96 18.60 -47.33 -15.50
C ASP A 96 17.81 -48.66 -15.74
N PRO A 97 17.14 -48.83 -16.90
CA PRO A 97 16.35 -50.04 -17.17
C PRO A 97 17.13 -51.36 -17.10
N ASP A 98 18.42 -51.32 -17.36
CA ASP A 98 19.28 -52.52 -17.39
C ASP A 98 20.08 -52.73 -16.11
N GLU A 99 20.48 -51.64 -15.45
CA GLU A 99 21.38 -51.68 -14.29
C GLU A 99 20.69 -51.40 -12.95
N GLY A 100 19.42 -50.96 -12.98
CA GLY A 100 18.70 -50.48 -11.78
C GLY A 100 19.10 -49.05 -11.37
N GLU A 101 19.09 -48.76 -10.09
CA GLU A 101 19.39 -47.40 -9.60
C GLU A 101 20.89 -47.06 -9.75
N ILE A 102 21.18 -45.99 -10.46
CA ILE A 102 22.53 -45.50 -10.72
C ILE A 102 22.74 -44.08 -10.14
N LEU A 103 23.99 -43.71 -9.88
CA LEU A 103 24.35 -42.32 -9.63
C LEU A 103 24.39 -41.57 -10.97
N TYR A 104 23.37 -40.74 -11.21
CA TYR A 104 23.20 -40.02 -12.46
C TYR A 104 24.10 -38.79 -12.57
N ALA A 105 24.12 -37.96 -11.50
CA ALA A 105 24.92 -36.76 -11.50
C ALA A 105 25.40 -36.41 -10.08
N VAL A 106 26.52 -35.66 -9.99
CA VAL A 106 27.14 -35.28 -8.73
C VAL A 106 27.56 -33.80 -8.76
N THR A 107 27.45 -33.14 -7.60
CA THR A 107 28.08 -31.84 -7.34
C THR A 107 28.81 -31.88 -6.03
N ARG A 108 29.88 -31.05 -5.90
CA ARG A 108 30.66 -30.91 -4.67
C ARG A 108 30.55 -29.53 -4.07
N GLU A 109 30.64 -29.47 -2.77
CA GLU A 109 30.66 -28.23 -2.02
C GLU A 109 32.01 -27.50 -2.20
N THR A 110 31.97 -26.16 -2.38
CA THR A 110 33.13 -25.32 -2.69
C THR A 110 33.43 -24.26 -1.62
N SER A 111 32.47 -23.92 -0.79
CA SER A 111 32.60 -22.83 0.21
C SER A 111 33.12 -23.28 1.59
N GLY A 112 33.08 -24.58 1.89
CA GLY A 112 33.45 -25.13 3.20
C GLY A 112 32.39 -24.93 4.30
N ASN A 113 31.22 -24.38 3.97
CA ASN A 113 30.26 -23.85 4.95
C ASN A 113 28.93 -24.62 5.05
N CYS A 114 28.77 -25.73 4.34
CA CYS A 114 27.51 -26.49 4.35
C CYS A 114 27.47 -27.49 5.50
N TYR A 115 27.08 -27.04 6.70
CA TYR A 115 27.02 -27.88 7.90
C TYR A 115 25.58 -28.18 8.31
N MET A 116 25.25 -29.46 8.49
CA MET A 116 23.98 -29.93 9.05
C MET A 116 24.22 -30.32 10.53
N PRO A 117 23.61 -29.62 11.51
CA PRO A 117 23.78 -29.93 12.91
C PRO A 117 23.04 -31.21 13.32
N ALA A 118 23.50 -31.85 14.41
CA ALA A 118 22.73 -32.90 15.06
C ALA A 118 21.37 -32.35 15.56
N TYR A 119 20.38 -33.21 15.64
CA TYR A 119 19.11 -32.86 16.27
C TYR A 119 19.29 -32.79 17.79
N ASN A 120 18.88 -31.69 18.38
CA ASN A 120 18.99 -31.45 19.83
C ASN A 120 17.67 -31.70 20.58
N GLY A 121 16.68 -32.29 19.92
CA GLY A 121 15.34 -32.54 20.51
C GLY A 121 14.38 -31.36 20.47
N ILE A 122 14.83 -30.17 20.04
CA ILE A 122 14.03 -28.94 20.08
C ILE A 122 14.02 -28.24 18.70
N THR A 123 15.20 -28.04 18.10
CA THR A 123 15.33 -27.22 16.90
C THR A 123 15.56 -28.10 15.66
N VAL A 124 14.63 -28.01 14.70
CA VAL A 124 14.78 -28.66 13.39
C VAL A 124 15.55 -27.71 12.47
N SER A 125 16.69 -28.19 11.95
CA SER A 125 17.44 -27.52 10.89
C SER A 125 17.22 -28.26 9.58
N GLY A 126 17.02 -27.52 8.49
CA GLY A 126 16.80 -28.06 7.16
C GLY A 126 17.73 -27.46 6.12
N ALA A 127 18.05 -28.22 5.08
CA ALA A 127 18.73 -27.75 3.88
C ALA A 127 17.86 -28.08 2.67
N TYR A 128 17.38 -27.07 1.99
CA TYR A 128 16.66 -27.21 0.74
C TYR A 128 17.65 -27.24 -0.41
N VAL A 129 17.53 -28.25 -1.26
CA VAL A 129 18.46 -28.53 -2.37
C VAL A 129 17.70 -28.48 -3.70
N GLN A 130 18.25 -27.68 -4.61
CA GLN A 130 17.80 -27.62 -6.00
C GLN A 130 18.96 -27.98 -6.91
N LEU A 131 18.81 -29.03 -7.69
CA LEU A 131 19.79 -29.43 -8.71
C LEU A 131 19.21 -29.18 -10.08
N VAL A 132 19.96 -28.50 -10.95
CA VAL A 132 19.56 -28.27 -12.34
C VAL A 132 20.42 -29.12 -13.25
N THR A 133 19.80 -30.02 -13.99
CA THR A 133 20.47 -30.86 -15.01
C THR A 133 19.93 -30.55 -16.40
N THR A 134 20.78 -30.61 -17.42
CA THR A 134 20.37 -30.45 -18.81
C THR A 134 20.10 -31.83 -19.39
N VAL A 135 18.96 -31.97 -20.06
CA VAL A 135 18.57 -33.18 -20.78
C VAL A 135 18.61 -32.79 -22.25
N GLY A 136 19.61 -33.16 -23.01
CA GLY A 136 19.81 -32.76 -24.41
C GLY A 136 18.50 -32.68 -25.24
N ASN A 137 18.52 -32.82 -26.56
CA ASN A 137 17.34 -32.72 -27.45
C ASN A 137 16.29 -33.83 -27.31
N SER A 138 16.15 -34.50 -26.15
CA SER A 138 15.14 -35.54 -25.96
C SER A 138 13.78 -34.94 -25.62
N GLU A 139 12.78 -35.15 -26.47
CA GLU A 139 11.41 -34.66 -26.27
C GLU A 139 10.62 -35.39 -25.15
N ASN A 140 11.13 -36.50 -24.64
CA ASN A 140 10.40 -37.43 -23.77
C ASN A 140 11.09 -37.60 -22.41
N VAL A 141 10.92 -36.62 -21.50
CA VAL A 141 11.20 -36.80 -20.07
C VAL A 141 9.87 -36.82 -19.33
N SER A 142 9.40 -38.01 -18.94
CA SER A 142 8.28 -38.13 -17.99
C SER A 142 8.85 -38.24 -16.58
N LEU A 143 8.19 -37.61 -15.66
CA LEU A 143 8.66 -37.46 -14.28
C LEU A 143 7.51 -37.87 -13.35
N GLU A 144 7.68 -38.98 -12.68
CA GLU A 144 6.80 -39.34 -11.58
C GLU A 144 7.37 -38.76 -10.27
N VAL A 145 6.54 -38.03 -9.54
CA VAL A 145 6.86 -37.51 -8.21
C VAL A 145 6.11 -38.34 -7.20
N ASP A 146 6.80 -38.90 -6.24
CA ASP A 146 6.16 -39.58 -5.12
C ASP A 146 5.25 -38.57 -4.35
N GLN A 147 3.96 -38.93 -4.20
CA GLN A 147 2.97 -38.12 -3.49
C GLN A 147 3.28 -37.92 -1.98
N ALA A 148 4.28 -38.62 -1.46
CA ALA A 148 4.79 -38.43 -0.11
C ALA A 148 5.82 -37.27 0.01
N ALA A 149 6.10 -36.53 -1.07
CA ALA A 149 7.05 -35.44 -1.07
C ALA A 149 6.63 -34.30 -0.11
N VAL A 150 7.57 -33.84 0.70
CA VAL A 150 7.34 -32.73 1.64
C VAL A 150 7.17 -31.44 0.83
N ALA A 151 6.04 -30.76 0.99
CA ALA A 151 5.79 -29.47 0.38
C ALA A 151 6.88 -28.47 0.81
N THR A 152 7.42 -27.72 -0.13
CA THR A 152 8.38 -26.64 0.17
C THR A 152 7.69 -25.43 0.76
N ILE A 153 8.46 -24.54 1.40
CA ILE A 153 7.93 -23.24 1.85
C ILE A 153 7.32 -22.47 0.67
N GLY A 154 7.94 -22.54 -0.52
CA GLY A 154 7.40 -21.93 -1.74
C GLY A 154 6.05 -22.51 -2.16
N ASP A 155 5.89 -23.84 -2.11
CA ASP A 155 4.61 -24.49 -2.44
C ASP A 155 3.51 -24.10 -1.45
N ILE A 156 3.85 -23.96 -0.16
CA ILE A 156 2.92 -23.48 0.87
C ILE A 156 2.52 -22.03 0.61
N GLN A 157 3.48 -21.16 0.26
CA GLN A 157 3.23 -19.76 -0.07
C GLN A 157 2.35 -19.62 -1.33
N ASP A 158 2.62 -20.41 -2.36
CA ASP A 158 1.82 -20.44 -3.59
C ASP A 158 0.39 -20.92 -3.30
N LEU A 159 0.23 -21.95 -2.47
CA LEU A 159 -1.09 -22.44 -2.07
C LEU A 159 -1.85 -21.43 -1.22
N GLN A 160 -1.17 -20.78 -0.29
CA GLN A 160 -1.75 -19.69 0.51
C GLN A 160 -2.20 -18.52 -0.37
N LYS A 161 -1.41 -18.16 -1.38
CA LYS A 161 -1.80 -17.15 -2.37
C LYS A 161 -3.03 -17.58 -3.15
N GLN A 162 -3.08 -18.82 -3.65
CA GLN A 162 -4.23 -19.35 -4.38
C GLN A 162 -5.50 -19.37 -3.51
N ILE A 163 -5.40 -19.75 -2.24
CA ILE A 163 -6.51 -19.71 -1.30
C ILE A 163 -6.98 -18.27 -1.10
N ALA A 164 -6.06 -17.33 -0.85
CA ALA A 164 -6.39 -15.92 -0.69
C ALA A 164 -7.04 -15.31 -1.94
N ASP A 165 -6.60 -15.70 -3.12
CA ASP A 165 -7.18 -15.26 -4.39
C ASP A 165 -8.58 -15.86 -4.60
N LEU A 166 -8.78 -17.14 -4.24
CA LEU A 166 -10.09 -17.79 -4.29
C LEU A 166 -11.07 -17.16 -3.28
N GLU A 167 -10.66 -16.97 -2.03
CA GLU A 167 -11.46 -16.28 -1.00
C GLU A 167 -11.84 -14.87 -1.46
N ALA A 168 -10.90 -14.12 -2.03
CA ALA A 168 -11.16 -12.81 -2.57
C ALA A 168 -12.18 -12.83 -3.72
N PHE A 169 -12.14 -13.87 -4.57
CA PHE A 169 -13.06 -14.03 -5.69
C PHE A 169 -14.47 -14.39 -5.22
N ILE A 170 -14.61 -15.38 -4.33
CA ILE A 170 -15.92 -15.80 -3.77
C ILE A 170 -16.42 -14.88 -2.65
N GLY A 171 -15.53 -14.10 -2.04
CA GLY A 171 -15.76 -13.24 -0.88
C GLY A 171 -15.24 -13.85 0.42
N TYR A 172 -14.64 -13.00 1.25
CA TYR A 172 -14.22 -13.41 2.60
C TYR A 172 -15.42 -13.63 3.49
N SER A 173 -15.38 -14.65 4.34
CA SER A 173 -16.42 -14.96 5.33
C SER A 173 -16.04 -14.57 6.77
N ALA A 174 -14.80 -14.11 7.00
CA ALA A 174 -14.31 -13.75 8.33
C ALA A 174 -14.96 -12.46 8.86
N ASP A 175 -15.41 -12.51 10.12
CA ASP A 175 -16.09 -11.38 10.77
C ASP A 175 -15.18 -10.18 11.08
N ASP A 176 -13.87 -10.37 11.05
CA ASP A 176 -12.84 -9.36 11.27
C ASP A 176 -12.23 -8.80 9.95
N ILE A 177 -12.86 -9.09 8.81
CA ILE A 177 -12.61 -8.49 7.50
C ILE A 177 -13.84 -7.67 7.11
N TYR A 178 -13.66 -6.41 6.76
CA TYR A 178 -14.76 -5.49 6.44
C TYR A 178 -14.62 -5.05 4.99
N GLY A 179 -15.67 -5.21 4.19
CA GLY A 179 -15.56 -4.92 2.78
C GLY A 179 -16.80 -4.32 2.13
N VAL A 180 -16.58 -3.83 0.92
CA VAL A 180 -17.63 -3.37 -0.01
C VAL A 180 -17.28 -3.76 -1.42
N GLU A 181 -18.24 -4.29 -2.16
CA GLU A 181 -18.19 -4.44 -3.61
C GLU A 181 -18.78 -3.19 -4.26
N VAL A 182 -18.03 -2.60 -5.17
CA VAL A 182 -18.45 -1.46 -5.98
C VAL A 182 -18.58 -1.91 -7.43
N ASP A 183 -19.77 -1.75 -8.00
CA ASP A 183 -20.06 -1.96 -9.42
C ASP A 183 -20.34 -0.59 -10.05
N PHE A 184 -19.33 -0.04 -10.74
CA PHE A 184 -19.41 1.27 -11.36
C PHE A 184 -20.38 1.30 -12.55
N VAL A 185 -20.54 0.18 -13.25
CA VAL A 185 -21.42 0.07 -14.42
C VAL A 185 -22.89 0.08 -13.97
N ASN A 186 -23.22 -0.76 -13.00
CA ASN A 186 -24.56 -0.88 -12.45
C ASN A 186 -24.84 0.12 -11.32
N LYS A 187 -23.83 0.94 -10.94
CA LYS A 187 -23.92 1.98 -9.89
C LYS A 187 -24.40 1.40 -8.56
N ARG A 188 -23.81 0.29 -8.15
CA ARG A 188 -24.27 -0.52 -7.02
C ARG A 188 -23.16 -0.77 -6.03
N PHE A 189 -23.52 -0.68 -4.74
CA PHE A 189 -22.63 -0.98 -3.61
C PHE A 189 -23.21 -2.13 -2.81
N THR A 190 -22.39 -3.11 -2.45
CA THR A 190 -22.81 -4.26 -1.65
C THR A 190 -21.79 -4.49 -0.52
N ARG A 191 -22.26 -4.43 0.73
CA ARG A 191 -21.41 -4.74 1.89
C ARG A 191 -21.01 -6.19 1.89
N LEU A 192 -19.78 -6.49 2.33
CA LEU A 192 -19.19 -7.81 2.33
C LEU A 192 -18.62 -8.15 3.72
N SER A 193 -18.56 -9.46 4.01
CA SER A 193 -17.91 -10.02 5.22
C SER A 193 -18.43 -9.36 6.49
N GLY A 194 -17.59 -9.03 7.45
CA GLY A 194 -17.96 -8.39 8.71
C GLY A 194 -18.62 -7.00 8.58
N ALA A 195 -18.67 -6.38 7.39
CA ALA A 195 -19.41 -5.14 7.15
C ALA A 195 -20.91 -5.36 6.85
N VAL A 196 -21.32 -6.60 6.55
CA VAL A 196 -22.72 -6.94 6.31
C VAL A 196 -23.54 -6.66 7.58
N ASN A 197 -24.71 -6.02 7.42
CA ASN A 197 -25.62 -5.63 8.51
C ASN A 197 -25.07 -4.59 9.50
N ARG A 198 -23.89 -3.98 9.26
CA ARG A 198 -23.41 -2.86 10.07
C ARG A 198 -23.97 -1.53 9.58
N THR A 199 -24.35 -0.68 10.51
CA THR A 199 -24.71 0.72 10.24
C THR A 199 -23.45 1.58 10.32
N PRO A 200 -23.31 2.64 9.47
CA PRO A 200 -22.24 3.61 9.61
C PRO A 200 -22.22 4.24 11.02
N GLY A 201 -21.07 4.71 11.47
CA GLY A 201 -20.86 5.25 12.80
C GLY A 201 -20.80 4.14 13.84
N GLU A 202 -21.76 4.08 14.77
CA GLU A 202 -21.78 3.16 15.91
C GLU A 202 -21.51 1.70 15.53
N GLY A 203 -22.01 1.24 14.39
CA GLY A 203 -21.78 -0.13 13.92
C GLY A 203 -20.31 -0.46 13.63
N PHE A 204 -19.45 0.54 13.47
CA PHE A 204 -18.01 0.38 13.20
C PHE A 204 -17.12 0.82 14.37
N ASP A 205 -17.68 1.30 15.49
CA ASP A 205 -16.90 1.86 16.61
C ASP A 205 -16.05 0.79 17.34
N SER A 206 -16.45 -0.47 17.29
CA SER A 206 -15.70 -1.58 17.88
C SER A 206 -14.51 -2.06 17.05
N ILE A 207 -14.34 -1.56 15.82
CA ILE A 207 -13.31 -1.96 14.87
C ILE A 207 -12.17 -0.94 14.95
N ASN A 208 -10.94 -1.39 15.21
CA ASN A 208 -9.83 -0.49 15.51
C ASN A 208 -9.50 0.46 14.34
N ALA A 209 -9.56 0.01 13.08
CA ALA A 209 -9.35 0.85 11.91
C ALA A 209 -10.31 2.05 11.84
N PHE A 210 -11.53 1.91 12.37
CA PHE A 210 -12.59 2.92 12.37
C PHE A 210 -12.76 3.58 13.74
N GLY A 211 -13.21 2.85 14.76
CA GLY A 211 -13.45 3.37 16.10
C GLY A 211 -12.19 3.60 16.93
N GLY A 212 -11.04 3.09 16.48
CA GLY A 212 -9.73 3.43 17.03
C GLY A 212 -9.25 4.82 16.64
N ARG A 213 -9.92 5.49 15.68
CA ARG A 213 -9.66 6.90 15.36
C ARG A 213 -10.07 7.79 16.52
N LYS A 214 -9.12 8.57 17.05
CA LYS A 214 -9.35 9.39 18.24
C LYS A 214 -8.73 10.78 18.07
N ARG A 215 -9.54 11.82 18.31
CA ARG A 215 -8.97 13.17 18.48
C ARG A 215 -8.02 13.17 19.66
N CYS A 216 -6.86 13.76 19.47
CA CYS A 216 -5.82 13.88 20.48
C CYS A 216 -5.05 15.19 20.32
N ASN A 217 -4.32 15.57 21.35
CA ASN A 217 -3.37 16.65 21.31
C ASN A 217 -1.96 16.10 21.09
N VAL A 218 -1.32 16.53 20.02
CA VAL A 218 0.05 16.14 19.66
C VAL A 218 0.96 17.36 19.81
N ALA A 219 1.96 17.26 20.64
CA ALA A 219 2.98 18.31 20.83
C ALA A 219 3.94 18.34 19.60
N ASP A 220 4.72 19.41 19.47
CA ASP A 220 5.62 19.61 18.33
C ASP A 220 6.68 18.50 18.20
N ASP A 221 7.02 17.83 19.32
CA ASP A 221 7.92 16.67 19.33
C ASP A 221 7.23 15.32 18.96
N GLY A 222 5.92 15.35 18.66
CA GLY A 222 5.13 14.17 18.32
C GLY A 222 4.53 13.43 19.52
N THR A 223 4.73 13.91 20.74
CA THR A 223 4.15 13.30 21.94
C THR A 223 2.63 13.57 22.00
N VAL A 224 1.83 12.51 22.15
CA VAL A 224 0.40 12.64 22.46
C VAL A 224 0.26 13.02 23.94
N THR A 225 -0.31 14.18 24.21
CA THR A 225 -0.44 14.72 25.58
C THR A 225 -1.81 14.47 26.21
N ALA A 226 -2.86 14.31 25.41
CA ALA A 226 -4.22 14.02 25.86
C ALA A 226 -5.10 13.54 24.72
N TYR A 227 -6.09 12.73 24.99
CA TYR A 227 -7.16 12.35 24.07
C TYR A 227 -8.44 13.13 24.33
N TYR A 228 -9.33 13.18 23.36
CA TYR A 228 -10.66 13.75 23.53
C TYR A 228 -11.39 13.06 24.69
N GLY A 229 -11.91 13.87 25.62
CA GLY A 229 -12.51 13.41 26.87
C GLY A 229 -11.59 13.46 28.09
N ASP A 230 -10.28 13.54 27.91
CA ASP A 230 -9.35 13.73 29.02
C ASP A 230 -9.37 15.19 29.53
N SER A 231 -9.15 15.37 30.84
CA SER A 231 -9.13 16.70 31.48
C SER A 231 -8.01 17.63 30.93
N GLY A 232 -6.98 17.07 30.33
CA GLY A 232 -5.88 17.83 29.71
C GLY A 232 -6.09 18.15 28.23
N TYR A 233 -7.16 17.66 27.61
CA TYR A 233 -7.45 17.91 26.20
C TYR A 233 -7.84 19.36 25.95
N THR A 234 -7.31 19.93 24.86
CA THR A 234 -7.63 21.28 24.42
C THR A 234 -7.87 21.33 22.92
N THR A 235 -8.63 22.30 22.47
CA THR A 235 -8.89 22.57 21.05
C THR A 235 -8.21 23.83 20.52
N THR A 236 -7.57 24.62 21.39
CA THR A 236 -7.07 25.96 21.08
C THR A 236 -5.54 26.07 20.94
N GLY A 237 -4.86 24.94 20.81
CA GLY A 237 -3.43 24.89 20.49
C GLY A 237 -2.46 25.10 21.65
N LYS A 238 -2.96 25.32 22.87
CA LYS A 238 -2.15 25.32 24.11
C LYS A 238 -2.88 24.55 25.19
N ASN A 239 -2.20 23.60 25.82
CA ASN A 239 -2.75 22.89 26.97
C ASN A 239 -2.61 23.73 28.27
N SER A 240 -3.16 23.24 29.37
CA SER A 240 -3.13 23.92 30.67
C SER A 240 -1.72 24.16 31.24
N ALA A 241 -0.73 23.37 30.82
CA ALA A 241 0.68 23.53 31.17
C ALA A 241 1.40 24.55 30.27
N GLY A 242 0.72 25.13 29.27
CA GLY A 242 1.30 26.08 28.32
C GLY A 242 2.03 25.44 27.15
N THR A 243 2.04 24.11 27.05
CA THR A 243 2.65 23.39 25.92
C THR A 243 1.84 23.62 24.66
N LYS A 244 2.53 23.96 23.56
CA LYS A 244 1.90 24.03 22.23
C LYS A 244 1.54 22.62 21.76
N VAL A 245 0.30 22.45 21.34
CA VAL A 245 -0.22 21.16 20.84
C VAL A 245 -1.09 21.39 19.62
N GLN A 246 -1.15 20.39 18.75
CA GLN A 246 -2.05 20.35 17.60
C GLN A 246 -3.21 19.41 17.89
N VAL A 247 -4.38 19.75 17.41
CA VAL A 247 -5.54 18.85 17.49
C VAL A 247 -5.49 17.93 16.27
N MET A 248 -5.18 16.67 16.53
CA MET A 248 -5.00 15.66 15.50
C MET A 248 -5.99 14.51 15.70
N VAL A 249 -6.12 13.66 14.71
CA VAL A 249 -6.81 12.37 14.77
C VAL A 249 -5.76 11.29 14.67
N GLU A 250 -5.56 10.56 15.74
CA GLU A 250 -4.74 9.33 15.71
C GLU A 250 -5.47 8.28 14.89
N GLN A 251 -4.87 7.84 13.79
CA GLN A 251 -5.35 6.77 12.93
C GLN A 251 -4.50 5.52 13.16
N PRO A 252 -5.05 4.46 13.75
CA PRO A 252 -4.37 3.18 13.88
C PRO A 252 -4.07 2.54 12.53
N LYS A 253 -2.94 1.84 12.45
CA LYS A 253 -2.56 1.05 11.27
C LYS A 253 -3.62 -0.01 10.98
N PHE A 254 -3.92 -0.16 9.69
CA PHE A 254 -4.77 -1.22 9.18
C PHE A 254 -4.18 -1.87 7.92
N TYR A 255 -4.71 -3.03 7.59
CA TYR A 255 -4.37 -3.78 6.39
C TYR A 255 -5.53 -3.71 5.41
N TYR A 256 -5.23 -3.74 4.12
CA TYR A 256 -6.25 -3.65 3.09
C TYR A 256 -5.97 -4.62 1.94
N LYS A 257 -7.01 -4.92 1.18
CA LYS A 257 -6.93 -5.64 -0.09
C LYS A 257 -7.95 -5.06 -1.07
N VAL A 258 -7.52 -4.84 -2.30
CA VAL A 258 -8.41 -4.52 -3.43
C VAL A 258 -8.40 -5.70 -4.39
N VAL A 259 -9.60 -6.14 -4.79
CA VAL A 259 -9.79 -7.23 -5.75
C VAL A 259 -10.50 -6.67 -6.97
N PRO A 260 -9.79 -6.47 -8.08
CA PRO A 260 -10.41 -6.04 -9.31
C PRO A 260 -11.22 -7.20 -9.92
N MET A 261 -12.55 -7.07 -9.92
CA MET A 261 -13.45 -8.08 -10.48
C MET A 261 -13.66 -7.90 -11.98
N VAL A 262 -13.77 -6.64 -12.42
CA VAL A 262 -13.88 -6.26 -13.83
C VAL A 262 -13.03 -5.01 -14.04
N ILE A 263 -12.08 -5.12 -14.95
CA ILE A 263 -11.24 -4.00 -15.39
C ILE A 263 -11.41 -3.79 -16.89
N GLU A 264 -11.32 -2.55 -17.30
CA GLU A 264 -11.25 -2.14 -18.71
C GLU A 264 -9.84 -1.65 -19.01
N LYS A 265 -9.15 -2.38 -19.91
CA LYS A 265 -7.81 -1.99 -20.38
C LYS A 265 -7.95 -1.19 -21.67
N GLY A 266 -7.37 -0.01 -21.71
CA GLY A 266 -7.37 0.86 -22.86
C GLY A 266 -6.00 1.48 -23.11
N VAL A 267 -5.85 2.21 -24.19
CA VAL A 267 -4.63 2.97 -24.54
C VAL A 267 -4.31 4.05 -23.49
N LYS A 268 -5.30 4.47 -22.70
CA LYS A 268 -5.20 5.44 -21.62
C LYS A 268 -5.09 4.77 -20.22
N GLY A 269 -4.51 3.58 -20.13
CA GLY A 269 -4.39 2.84 -18.89
C GLY A 269 -5.59 1.94 -18.59
N THR A 270 -5.65 1.49 -17.35
CA THR A 270 -6.66 0.54 -16.86
C THR A 270 -7.65 1.28 -15.94
N LYS A 271 -8.95 1.02 -16.13
CA LYS A 271 -10.04 1.54 -15.28
C LYS A 271 -10.72 0.41 -14.54
N ILE A 272 -11.12 0.65 -13.30
CA ILE A 272 -11.99 -0.27 -12.56
C ILE A 272 -13.42 -0.09 -13.01
N ARG A 273 -14.08 -1.21 -13.39
CA ARG A 273 -15.53 -1.29 -13.65
C ARG A 273 -16.27 -1.99 -12.52
N LYS A 274 -15.61 -2.92 -11.84
CA LYS A 274 -16.12 -3.57 -10.64
C LYS A 274 -14.96 -4.03 -9.76
N ALA A 275 -14.98 -3.72 -8.47
CA ALA A 275 -13.96 -4.16 -7.53
C ALA A 275 -14.55 -4.42 -6.14
N ARG A 276 -13.83 -5.20 -5.35
CA ARG A 276 -14.06 -5.38 -3.92
C ARG A 276 -12.94 -4.72 -3.14
N TYR A 277 -13.29 -3.93 -2.16
CA TYR A 277 -12.38 -3.24 -1.26
C TYR A 277 -12.54 -3.82 0.13
N TYR A 278 -11.44 -4.20 0.77
CA TYR A 278 -11.45 -4.81 2.10
C TYR A 278 -10.46 -4.13 3.03
N VAL A 279 -10.82 -4.09 4.32
CA VAL A 279 -9.96 -3.64 5.43
C VAL A 279 -10.00 -4.67 6.55
N SER A 280 -8.87 -4.83 7.26
CA SER A 280 -8.76 -5.64 8.47
C SER A 280 -7.79 -4.98 9.46
N ASP A 281 -8.06 -5.12 10.76
CA ASP A 281 -7.16 -4.67 11.83
C ASP A 281 -5.90 -5.54 11.94
N THR A 282 -5.94 -6.76 11.40
CA THR A 282 -4.86 -7.74 11.45
C THR A 282 -4.44 -8.17 10.05
N LEU A 283 -3.17 -8.58 9.91
CA LEU A 283 -2.67 -9.10 8.64
C LEU A 283 -3.39 -10.39 8.28
N LYS A 284 -3.97 -10.43 7.09
CA LYS A 284 -4.63 -11.60 6.49
C LYS A 284 -3.88 -12.02 5.22
N PRO A 285 -4.03 -13.27 4.77
CA PRO A 285 -3.47 -13.70 3.49
C PRO A 285 -3.91 -12.79 2.34
N GLY A 286 -2.94 -12.30 1.57
CA GLY A 286 -3.17 -11.38 0.45
C GLY A 286 -3.50 -9.93 0.82
N PHE A 287 -3.59 -9.58 2.10
CA PHE A 287 -3.68 -8.19 2.56
C PHE A 287 -2.29 -7.58 2.70
N LYS A 288 -2.20 -6.29 2.51
CA LYS A 288 -0.98 -5.50 2.70
C LYS A 288 -1.26 -4.31 3.63
N VAL A 289 -0.23 -3.80 4.29
CA VAL A 289 -0.34 -2.57 5.08
C VAL A 289 -0.75 -1.43 4.16
N HIS A 290 -1.71 -0.59 4.60
CA HIS A 290 -2.08 0.58 3.80
C HIS A 290 -0.88 1.55 3.68
N PRO A 291 -0.58 2.10 2.48
CA PRO A 291 0.60 2.93 2.24
C PRO A 291 0.72 4.17 3.13
N ALA A 292 -0.38 4.68 3.67
CA ALA A 292 -0.33 5.78 4.64
C ALA A 292 0.55 5.48 5.88
N PHE A 293 0.75 4.21 6.20
CA PHE A 293 1.55 3.76 7.35
C PHE A 293 2.95 3.32 6.95
N VAL A 294 3.30 3.43 5.67
CA VAL A 294 4.61 3.03 5.15
C VAL A 294 5.32 4.25 4.61
N GLU A 295 6.52 4.50 5.12
CA GLU A 295 7.36 5.58 4.64
C GLU A 295 8.80 5.09 4.48
N ASN A 296 9.33 5.20 3.28
CA ASN A 296 10.70 4.75 2.96
C ASN A 296 11.01 3.35 3.55
N GLY A 297 10.03 2.43 3.46
CA GLY A 297 10.13 1.06 3.97
C GLY A 297 9.86 0.88 5.47
N ASN A 298 9.73 1.95 6.25
CA ASN A 298 9.36 1.88 7.67
C ASN A 298 7.85 1.81 7.84
N VAL A 299 7.38 1.00 8.80
CA VAL A 299 5.94 0.83 9.08
C VAL A 299 5.60 1.50 10.40
N ASN A 300 4.72 2.50 10.35
CA ASN A 300 4.21 3.19 11.52
C ASN A 300 3.00 2.48 12.12
N PRO A 301 2.91 2.33 13.45
CA PRO A 301 1.71 1.79 14.11
C PRO A 301 0.52 2.76 14.07
N TYR A 302 0.79 4.05 13.96
CA TYR A 302 -0.17 5.14 13.87
C TYR A 302 0.33 6.22 12.93
N ILE A 303 -0.60 6.99 12.37
CA ILE A 303 -0.37 8.32 11.78
C ILE A 303 -1.36 9.29 12.42
N TYR A 304 -1.06 10.59 12.35
CA TYR A 304 -1.91 11.62 12.93
C TYR A 304 -2.37 12.58 11.84
N LEU A 305 -3.67 12.65 11.63
CA LEU A 305 -4.32 13.48 10.61
C LEU A 305 -4.84 14.76 11.28
N ALA A 306 -4.81 15.90 10.58
CA ALA A 306 -5.34 17.14 11.14
C ALA A 306 -6.84 17.02 11.45
N ALA A 307 -7.23 17.31 12.69
CA ALA A 307 -8.65 17.41 13.03
C ALA A 307 -9.32 18.61 12.36
N PHE A 308 -8.57 19.66 12.08
CA PHE A 308 -9.06 20.90 11.48
C PHE A 308 -8.23 21.31 10.27
N GLU A 309 -8.81 22.15 9.42
CA GLU A 309 -8.11 22.81 8.33
C GLU A 309 -6.95 23.66 8.88
N GLY A 310 -5.90 23.80 8.09
CA GLY A 310 -4.67 24.46 8.52
C GLY A 310 -4.87 25.94 8.82
N SER A 311 -4.34 26.41 9.95
CA SER A 311 -4.24 27.81 10.34
C SER A 311 -2.78 28.19 10.62
N LEU A 312 -2.48 29.48 10.76
CA LEU A 312 -1.11 29.98 10.96
C LEU A 312 -0.80 30.16 12.45
N PHE A 313 0.37 29.69 12.88
CA PHE A 313 1.03 30.16 14.09
C PHE A 313 2.21 31.05 13.69
N ASP A 314 2.13 32.31 14.05
CA ASP A 314 3.19 33.30 13.87
C ASP A 314 4.23 33.10 14.96
N THR A 315 5.43 32.71 14.56
CA THR A 315 6.54 32.39 15.46
C THR A 315 7.09 33.66 16.09
N SER A 316 7.10 34.75 15.36
CA SER A 316 7.62 36.05 15.84
C SER A 316 6.71 36.69 16.88
N ALA A 317 5.40 36.60 16.68
CA ALA A 317 4.39 37.05 17.62
C ALA A 317 4.14 36.05 18.76
N ASN A 318 4.60 34.80 18.61
CA ASN A 318 4.30 33.66 19.48
C ASN A 318 2.78 33.48 19.69
N ALA A 319 2.02 33.63 18.62
CA ALA A 319 0.55 33.63 18.63
C ALA A 319 -0.07 32.89 17.43
N TYR A 320 -1.24 32.30 17.64
CA TYR A 320 -2.09 31.85 16.53
C TYR A 320 -2.78 33.06 15.89
N ILE A 321 -2.74 33.11 14.57
CA ILE A 321 -3.50 34.08 13.79
C ILE A 321 -4.85 33.44 13.48
N LEU A 322 -5.93 34.07 13.90
CA LEU A 322 -7.27 33.46 13.93
C LEU A 322 -8.21 33.99 12.83
N ASP A 323 -7.79 35.00 12.09
CA ASP A 323 -8.58 35.71 11.07
C ASP A 323 -7.86 35.73 9.69
N ASP A 324 -8.37 36.54 8.76
CA ASP A 324 -7.79 36.71 7.42
C ASP A 324 -6.46 37.47 7.38
N ALA A 325 -5.98 37.98 8.51
CA ALA A 325 -4.66 38.66 8.60
C ALA A 325 -3.47 37.69 8.57
N GLN A 326 -3.72 36.41 8.25
CA GLN A 326 -2.72 35.34 8.16
C GLN A 326 -1.77 35.58 7.00
N VAL A 327 -0.67 36.28 7.23
CA VAL A 327 0.43 36.45 6.27
C VAL A 327 1.66 35.77 6.85
N ALA A 328 2.06 34.64 6.26
CA ALA A 328 3.12 33.80 6.76
C ALA A 328 4.51 34.29 6.37
N ASP A 329 5.43 34.25 7.33
CA ASP A 329 6.86 34.09 7.05
C ASP A 329 7.15 32.61 6.80
N PHE A 330 7.25 32.22 5.53
CA PHE A 330 7.49 30.82 5.14
C PHE A 330 8.86 30.27 5.59
N ALA A 331 9.74 31.11 6.13
CA ALA A 331 11.01 30.70 6.70
C ALA A 331 10.93 30.38 8.20
N ALA A 332 9.92 30.92 8.92
CA ALA A 332 9.84 30.81 10.37
C ALA A 332 8.50 30.27 10.90
N ASP A 333 7.39 30.65 10.29
CA ASP A 333 6.06 30.29 10.78
C ASP A 333 5.68 28.85 10.52
N VAL A 334 4.65 28.37 11.21
CA VAL A 334 4.24 26.98 11.16
C VAL A 334 2.74 26.81 10.91
N LEU A 335 2.39 25.79 10.13
CA LEU A 335 1.02 25.34 9.92
C LEU A 335 0.49 24.69 11.20
N SER A 336 -0.76 24.92 11.54
CA SER A 336 -1.40 24.46 12.77
C SER A 336 -2.76 23.83 12.50
N SER A 337 -3.20 22.93 13.38
CA SER A 337 -4.54 22.33 13.40
C SER A 337 -5.17 22.64 14.75
N ILE A 338 -6.02 23.67 14.80
CA ILE A 338 -6.71 24.14 16.01
C ILE A 338 -8.15 24.57 15.70
N ALA A 339 -9.01 24.60 16.69
CA ALA A 339 -10.35 25.16 16.61
C ALA A 339 -10.33 26.69 16.77
N ASN A 340 -11.41 27.32 16.34
CA ASN A 340 -11.65 28.77 16.43
C ASN A 340 -10.66 29.61 15.62
N ALA A 341 -10.13 29.06 14.55
CA ALA A 341 -9.26 29.76 13.61
C ALA A 341 -9.85 29.71 12.19
N LYS A 342 -9.64 30.77 11.45
CA LYS A 342 -9.94 30.76 10.01
C LYS A 342 -8.89 29.95 9.27
N PRO A 343 -9.25 29.09 8.30
CA PRO A 343 -8.27 28.41 7.48
C PRO A 343 -7.33 29.36 6.77
N ILE A 344 -6.02 29.07 6.79
CA ILE A 344 -5.03 29.84 6.04
C ILE A 344 -5.28 29.67 4.53
N SER A 345 -5.12 30.75 3.77
CA SER A 345 -5.37 30.76 2.33
C SER A 345 -4.35 31.60 1.57
N GLY A 346 -4.36 31.48 0.25
CA GLY A 346 -3.56 32.31 -0.65
C GLY A 346 -4.12 33.72 -0.89
N LEU A 347 -5.07 34.20 -0.08
CA LEU A 347 -5.76 35.48 -0.26
C LEU A 347 -4.81 36.68 -0.46
N THR A 348 -3.83 36.83 0.42
CA THR A 348 -2.89 37.98 0.44
C THR A 348 -1.44 37.53 0.41
N GLN A 349 -1.16 36.28 0.22
CA GLN A 349 0.17 35.70 0.35
C GLN A 349 0.46 34.63 -0.69
N ASN A 350 1.73 34.25 -0.78
CA ASN A 350 2.21 33.23 -1.73
C ASN A 350 2.05 31.80 -1.17
N LEU A 351 0.83 31.38 -0.84
CA LEU A 351 0.52 30.06 -0.29
C LEU A 351 0.41 29.00 -1.40
N THR A 352 1.50 28.74 -2.09
CA THR A 352 1.64 27.60 -3.02
C THR A 352 1.71 26.29 -2.26
N ARG A 353 1.56 25.15 -2.96
CA ARG A 353 1.73 23.81 -2.35
C ARG A 353 3.08 23.69 -1.64
N ALA A 354 4.18 24.10 -2.30
CA ALA A 354 5.51 24.08 -1.69
C ALA A 354 5.64 24.94 -0.43
N ASN A 355 5.00 26.11 -0.39
CA ASN A 355 5.06 26.99 0.79
C ASN A 355 4.19 26.46 1.93
N THR A 356 3.05 25.83 1.62
CA THR A 356 2.23 25.12 2.64
C THR A 356 3.01 23.95 3.23
N ARG A 357 3.74 23.19 2.39
CA ARG A 357 4.67 22.12 2.85
C ARG A 357 5.74 22.67 3.80
N LYS A 358 6.36 23.81 3.47
CA LYS A 358 7.36 24.44 4.35
C LYS A 358 6.78 24.80 5.71
N LEU A 359 5.57 25.38 5.76
CA LEU A 359 4.91 25.71 7.03
C LEU A 359 4.64 24.45 7.88
N ALA A 360 4.27 23.32 7.25
CA ALA A 360 4.08 22.06 7.95
C ALA A 360 5.40 21.52 8.50
N GLN A 361 6.42 21.39 7.64
CA GLN A 361 7.74 20.84 8.00
C GLN A 361 8.51 21.68 9.03
N LYS A 362 8.30 23.00 9.05
CA LYS A 362 8.89 23.91 10.05
C LYS A 362 8.45 23.60 11.48
N ARG A 363 7.36 22.88 11.68
CA ARG A 363 6.93 22.44 13.02
C ARG A 363 7.92 21.47 13.66
N GLY A 364 8.62 20.67 12.87
CA GLY A 364 9.63 19.72 13.34
C GLY A 364 9.62 18.39 12.56
N ALA A 365 10.50 17.50 12.94
CA ALA A 365 10.62 16.19 12.32
C ALA A 365 9.30 15.40 12.45
N GLY A 366 8.89 14.74 11.39
CA GLY A 366 7.63 13.99 11.31
C GLY A 366 6.41 14.80 10.88
N TRP A 367 6.47 16.13 10.94
CA TRP A 367 5.38 16.99 10.50
C TRP A 367 5.44 17.26 9.00
N GLU A 368 4.31 17.04 8.33
CA GLU A 368 4.17 17.18 6.89
C GLU A 368 2.81 17.83 6.53
N GLN A 369 2.71 18.30 5.32
CA GLN A 369 1.42 18.59 4.69
C GLN A 369 0.71 17.28 4.35
N ALA A 370 -0.63 17.24 4.40
CA ALA A 370 -1.41 16.08 3.95
C ALA A 370 -0.98 15.64 2.54
N TYR A 371 -0.79 14.34 2.35
CA TYR A 371 -0.33 13.77 1.09
C TYR A 371 -1.17 12.58 0.65
N ALA A 372 -1.01 12.18 -0.61
CA ALA A 372 -1.89 11.23 -1.30
C ALA A 372 -2.25 9.98 -0.47
N ALA A 373 -1.26 9.32 0.16
CA ALA A 373 -1.52 8.11 0.93
C ALA A 373 -2.32 8.36 2.21
N THR A 374 -2.11 9.50 2.90
CA THR A 374 -2.86 9.82 4.13
C THR A 374 -4.33 10.14 3.84
N ILE A 375 -4.59 10.79 2.71
CA ILE A 375 -5.97 11.04 2.24
C ILE A 375 -6.65 9.74 1.83
N ALA A 376 -5.95 8.88 1.08
CA ALA A 376 -6.50 7.61 0.61
C ALA A 376 -6.89 6.67 1.76
N ALA A 377 -6.22 6.75 2.92
CA ALA A 377 -6.61 6.00 4.11
C ALA A 377 -8.03 6.37 4.57
N SER A 378 -8.32 7.67 4.72
CA SER A 378 -9.66 8.14 5.09
C SER A 378 -10.69 7.82 4.00
N GLN A 379 -10.34 7.99 2.72
CA GLN A 379 -11.22 7.67 1.58
C GLN A 379 -11.63 6.18 1.57
N LEU A 380 -10.67 5.26 1.77
CA LEU A 380 -10.97 3.82 1.82
C LEU A 380 -11.89 3.45 2.99
N LEU A 381 -11.62 4.03 4.17
CA LEU A 381 -12.46 3.80 5.35
C LEU A 381 -13.88 4.35 5.15
N MET A 382 -14.04 5.56 4.61
CA MET A 382 -15.35 6.14 4.26
C MET A 382 -16.12 5.22 3.31
N LEU A 383 -15.48 4.77 2.22
CA LEU A 383 -16.09 3.88 1.25
C LEU A 383 -16.66 2.61 1.90
N ILE A 384 -15.88 1.95 2.77
CA ILE A 384 -16.30 0.70 3.43
C ILE A 384 -17.37 0.97 4.48
N GLU A 385 -17.21 2.02 5.28
CA GLU A 385 -18.15 2.35 6.36
C GLU A 385 -19.52 2.77 5.83
N TYR A 386 -19.55 3.58 4.78
CA TYR A 386 -20.81 4.10 4.23
C TYR A 386 -21.36 3.28 3.05
N ALA A 387 -20.55 2.39 2.46
CA ALA A 387 -20.85 1.68 1.22
C ALA A 387 -21.32 2.66 0.11
N SER A 388 -20.60 3.77 -0.02
CA SER A 388 -20.88 4.88 -0.93
C SER A 388 -19.61 5.69 -1.13
N PHE A 389 -19.53 6.41 -2.24
CA PHE A 389 -18.56 7.49 -2.43
C PHE A 389 -19.18 8.87 -2.15
N ASP A 390 -20.52 9.00 -2.23
CA ASP A 390 -21.23 10.25 -2.00
C ASP A 390 -21.32 10.57 -0.50
N MET A 391 -20.25 11.21 0.00
CA MET A 391 -20.15 11.60 1.41
C MET A 391 -21.00 12.82 1.74
N GLN A 392 -21.34 13.68 0.78
CA GLN A 392 -22.28 14.76 0.99
C GLN A 392 -23.66 14.24 1.41
N LYS A 393 -24.12 13.20 0.75
CA LYS A 393 -25.38 12.53 1.10
C LYS A 393 -25.28 11.70 2.37
N ALA A 394 -24.13 11.06 2.61
CA ALA A 394 -23.93 10.13 3.72
C ALA A 394 -23.75 10.85 5.07
N ILE A 395 -23.05 11.99 5.10
CA ILE A 395 -22.67 12.71 6.32
C ILE A 395 -23.26 14.13 6.34
N GLY A 396 -23.15 14.86 5.22
CA GLY A 396 -23.63 16.23 5.12
C GLY A 396 -22.93 17.00 3.99
N ASN A 397 -23.56 18.05 3.52
CA ASN A 397 -23.10 18.78 2.33
C ASN A 397 -21.72 19.45 2.50
N GLY A 398 -21.31 19.75 3.72
CA GLY A 398 -20.18 20.62 3.94
C GLY A 398 -20.51 22.09 3.63
N VAL A 399 -19.55 22.98 3.77
CA VAL A 399 -19.67 24.38 3.38
C VAL A 399 -19.45 24.49 1.87
N THR A 400 -20.52 24.42 1.08
CA THR A 400 -20.41 24.32 -0.38
C THR A 400 -21.36 25.25 -1.15
N ASN A 401 -22.24 25.99 -0.45
CA ASN A 401 -23.34 26.74 -1.06
C ASN A 401 -23.34 28.24 -0.75
N LYS A 402 -22.16 28.82 -0.48
CA LYS A 402 -22.04 30.26 -0.29
C LYS A 402 -22.12 31.03 -1.60
N THR A 403 -22.61 32.26 -1.53
CA THR A 403 -22.47 33.22 -2.63
C THR A 403 -21.10 33.87 -2.56
N ASP A 404 -20.33 33.80 -3.63
CA ASP A 404 -18.97 34.33 -3.68
C ASP A 404 -18.97 35.87 -3.75
N ASP A 405 -18.18 36.51 -2.88
CA ASP A 405 -17.99 37.97 -2.86
C ASP A 405 -16.88 38.46 -3.81
N GLY A 406 -16.08 37.54 -4.37
CA GLY A 406 -14.98 37.83 -5.31
C GLY A 406 -13.70 38.38 -4.68
N SER A 407 -13.65 38.74 -3.40
CA SER A 407 -12.55 39.53 -2.80
C SER A 407 -11.92 38.93 -1.56
N THR A 408 -12.69 38.29 -0.67
CA THR A 408 -12.18 37.78 0.61
C THR A 408 -12.16 36.25 0.66
N SER A 409 -11.45 35.65 1.60
CA SER A 409 -11.61 34.25 1.94
C SER A 409 -12.95 34.05 2.64
N MET A 410 -13.82 33.23 2.07
CA MET A 410 -15.18 33.03 2.59
C MET A 410 -15.30 31.76 3.45
N THR A 411 -14.15 31.25 3.93
CA THR A 411 -14.13 30.08 4.80
C THR A 411 -14.90 30.32 6.10
N GLU A 412 -15.54 29.29 6.61
CA GLU A 412 -16.02 29.23 7.98
C GLU A 412 -14.86 28.98 8.94
N ILE A 413 -14.99 29.41 10.18
CA ILE A 413 -14.04 29.17 11.25
C ILE A 413 -14.10 27.68 11.64
N THR A 414 -12.94 27.08 11.88
CA THR A 414 -12.77 25.71 12.34
C THR A 414 -13.36 25.47 13.73
N GLY A 415 -13.71 24.23 14.05
CA GLY A 415 -14.07 23.81 15.39
C GLY A 415 -15.56 23.68 15.67
N ALA A 416 -16.44 23.89 14.68
CA ALA A 416 -17.87 23.70 14.88
C ALA A 416 -18.21 22.24 15.30
N THR A 417 -17.41 21.26 14.88
CA THR A 417 -17.60 19.84 15.21
C THR A 417 -16.84 19.37 16.48
N VAL A 418 -16.35 20.29 17.29
CA VAL A 418 -15.60 19.93 18.54
C VAL A 418 -16.40 18.97 19.40
N ASN A 419 -17.70 19.23 19.58
CA ASN A 419 -18.58 18.41 20.44
C ASN A 419 -18.94 17.05 19.83
N LEU A 420 -18.74 16.81 18.53
CA LEU A 420 -18.85 15.46 17.96
C LEU A 420 -17.68 14.57 18.38
N GLY A 421 -16.57 15.15 18.81
CA GLY A 421 -15.39 14.41 19.24
C GLY A 421 -14.88 13.47 18.16
N ASN A 422 -14.95 12.17 18.45
CA ASN A 422 -14.51 11.10 17.54
C ASN A 422 -15.62 10.62 16.57
N ALA A 423 -16.84 11.13 16.70
CA ALA A 423 -17.96 10.67 15.88
C ALA A 423 -17.97 11.33 14.49
N SER A 424 -18.57 10.64 13.53
CA SER A 424 -18.93 11.22 12.24
C SER A 424 -20.29 11.92 12.32
N GLY A 425 -20.46 12.98 11.54
CA GLY A 425 -21.72 13.70 11.46
C GLY A 425 -21.58 15.11 10.92
N SER A 426 -22.63 15.90 11.01
CA SER A 426 -22.61 17.30 10.62
C SER A 426 -23.28 18.19 11.67
N VAL A 427 -22.81 19.43 11.74
CA VAL A 427 -23.32 20.47 12.66
C VAL A 427 -23.61 21.73 11.86
N THR A 428 -24.76 22.34 12.07
CA THR A 428 -25.03 23.66 11.54
C THR A 428 -24.36 24.71 12.43
N ASN A 429 -23.44 25.47 11.88
CA ASN A 429 -22.76 26.53 12.64
C ASN A 429 -23.65 27.77 12.83
N ILE A 430 -23.13 28.77 13.54
CA ILE A 430 -23.86 30.02 13.84
C ILE A 430 -24.26 30.80 12.58
N ASN A 431 -23.53 30.63 11.49
CA ASN A 431 -23.79 31.28 10.20
C ASN A 431 -24.78 30.51 9.32
N GLY A 432 -25.30 29.36 9.81
CA GLY A 432 -26.28 28.53 9.10
C GLY A 432 -25.66 27.57 8.08
N TYR A 433 -24.35 27.39 8.07
CA TYR A 433 -23.65 26.45 7.17
C TYR A 433 -23.41 25.10 7.83
N ASN A 434 -23.45 24.06 6.99
CA ASN A 434 -23.25 22.69 7.42
C ASN A 434 -21.76 22.38 7.52
N ILE A 435 -21.25 22.09 8.71
CA ILE A 435 -19.87 21.68 8.96
C ILE A 435 -19.86 20.18 9.20
N VAL A 436 -19.02 19.46 8.48
CA VAL A 436 -18.98 18.00 8.49
C VAL A 436 -17.77 17.49 9.28
N SER A 437 -17.90 16.30 9.85
CA SER A 437 -16.78 15.57 10.45
C SER A 437 -16.85 14.10 10.08
N TYR A 438 -15.73 13.54 9.66
CA TYR A 438 -15.55 12.10 9.56
C TYR A 438 -14.60 11.61 10.64
N ARG A 439 -15.13 10.93 11.64
CA ARG A 439 -14.37 10.31 12.74
C ARG A 439 -13.28 11.24 13.30
N GLY A 440 -13.67 12.49 13.55
CA GLY A 440 -12.80 13.50 14.13
C GLY A 440 -12.11 14.44 13.12
N GLU A 441 -12.07 14.15 11.84
CA GLU A 441 -11.57 15.08 10.82
C GLU A 441 -12.69 15.98 10.33
N GLU A 442 -12.62 17.29 10.67
CA GLU A 442 -13.56 18.32 10.23
C GLU A 442 -13.26 18.77 8.81
N ASN A 443 -14.30 18.99 8.00
CA ASN A 443 -14.25 19.57 6.66
C ASN A 443 -13.21 18.91 5.73
N ILE A 444 -13.24 17.57 5.58
CA ILE A 444 -12.46 16.89 4.54
C ILE A 444 -12.91 17.34 3.15
N TRP A 445 -14.16 17.82 3.04
CA TRP A 445 -14.70 18.45 1.85
C TRP A 445 -15.49 19.71 2.19
N GLY A 446 -15.59 20.59 1.18
CA GLY A 446 -16.18 21.91 1.32
C GLY A 446 -15.25 22.89 2.01
N ASN A 447 -15.76 24.08 2.31
CA ASN A 447 -15.11 25.20 2.97
C ASN A 447 -13.90 25.77 2.21
N ILE A 448 -12.79 25.00 2.07
CA ILE A 448 -11.59 25.43 1.35
C ILE A 448 -10.91 24.22 0.71
N TRP A 449 -10.42 24.35 -0.53
CA TRP A 449 -9.55 23.36 -1.14
C TRP A 449 -8.30 23.11 -0.30
N ALA A 450 -7.90 21.86 -0.14
CA ALA A 450 -6.64 21.52 0.49
C ALA A 450 -5.60 21.11 -0.54
N TRP A 451 -4.41 21.71 -0.54
CA TRP A 451 -3.25 21.20 -1.25
C TRP A 451 -2.90 19.80 -0.77
N ILE A 452 -2.66 18.89 -1.71
CA ILE A 452 -2.24 17.50 -1.42
C ILE A 452 -0.84 17.27 -1.97
N ASP A 453 0.04 16.80 -1.10
CA ASP A 453 1.42 16.49 -1.43
C ASP A 453 1.61 15.04 -1.93
N GLY A 454 2.86 14.69 -2.31
CA GLY A 454 3.22 13.34 -2.72
C GLY A 454 2.65 12.92 -4.08
N MET A 455 2.03 13.81 -4.84
CA MET A 455 1.42 13.51 -6.13
C MET A 455 1.68 14.61 -7.15
N ASN A 456 2.23 14.25 -8.32
CA ASN A 456 2.46 15.13 -9.47
C ASN A 456 1.87 14.50 -10.73
N GLU A 457 1.28 15.31 -11.58
CA GLU A 457 0.79 14.90 -12.89
C GLU A 457 1.57 15.59 -13.99
N GLU A 458 2.00 14.84 -14.99
CA GLU A 458 2.62 15.36 -16.22
C GLU A 458 1.63 15.21 -17.38
N ASN A 459 1.07 16.32 -17.84
CA ASN A 459 0.16 16.36 -18.98
C ASN A 459 0.91 16.68 -20.28
N PRO A 460 0.43 16.19 -21.44
CA PRO A 460 0.99 16.56 -22.74
C PRO A 460 1.03 18.08 -22.95
N ALA A 461 1.99 18.57 -23.74
CA ALA A 461 2.10 20.00 -24.08
C ALA A 461 0.86 20.55 -24.81
N THR A 462 0.18 19.69 -25.58
CA THR A 462 -1.19 19.92 -26.07
C THR A 462 -2.07 18.90 -25.36
N PHE A 463 -2.94 19.38 -24.49
CA PHE A 463 -3.81 18.55 -23.67
C PHE A 463 -5.25 18.85 -24.00
N THR A 464 -5.93 17.93 -24.66
CA THR A 464 -7.26 18.11 -25.26
C THR A 464 -8.13 16.87 -25.06
N THR A 465 -9.38 16.96 -25.48
CA THR A 465 -10.33 15.83 -25.45
C THR A 465 -9.71 14.60 -26.14
N GLY A 466 -9.64 13.52 -25.42
CA GLY A 466 -9.04 12.27 -25.87
C GLY A 466 -7.64 12.01 -25.31
N ASP A 467 -6.99 12.99 -24.68
CA ASP A 467 -5.70 12.82 -24.01
C ASP A 467 -5.88 12.37 -22.55
N CYS A 468 -4.77 11.97 -21.93
CA CYS A 468 -4.67 11.68 -20.49
C CYS A 468 -3.30 12.10 -19.98
N GLY A 469 -3.22 12.42 -18.68
CA GLY A 469 -1.99 12.70 -17.97
C GLY A 469 -1.24 11.44 -17.57
N THR A 470 -0.08 11.61 -16.95
CA THR A 470 0.69 10.55 -16.29
C THR A 470 0.90 10.94 -14.84
N LEU A 471 0.45 10.08 -13.93
CA LEU A 471 0.50 10.34 -12.50
C LEU A 471 1.73 9.71 -11.85
N TYR A 472 2.44 10.51 -11.07
CA TYR A 472 3.60 10.10 -10.26
C TYR A 472 3.32 10.32 -8.79
N VAL A 473 3.68 9.33 -7.95
CA VAL A 473 3.43 9.34 -6.49
C VAL A 473 4.70 9.05 -5.72
N ALA A 474 4.87 9.71 -4.59
CA ALA A 474 5.94 9.49 -3.62
C ALA A 474 5.36 9.35 -2.20
N ASP A 475 6.06 8.65 -1.32
CA ASP A 475 5.74 8.50 0.10
C ASP A 475 6.62 9.39 1.01
N HIS A 476 7.67 9.99 0.47
CA HIS A 476 8.60 10.91 1.16
C HIS A 476 9.29 11.84 0.15
N GLY A 477 10.09 12.79 0.64
CA GLY A 477 10.91 13.66 -0.22
C GLY A 477 10.09 14.49 -1.21
N PHE A 478 8.96 15.04 -0.76
CA PHE A 478 7.99 15.71 -1.62
C PHE A 478 8.55 16.95 -2.28
N VAL A 479 8.43 17.00 -3.60
CA VAL A 479 8.76 18.15 -4.46
C VAL A 479 7.70 18.31 -5.53
N ASP A 480 7.63 19.51 -6.11
CA ASP A 480 6.70 19.80 -7.18
C ASP A 480 7.32 19.48 -8.55
N ASP A 481 6.47 19.25 -9.56
CA ASP A 481 6.85 19.14 -10.97
C ASP A 481 7.97 18.11 -11.24
N SER A 482 7.95 16.99 -10.54
CA SER A 482 9.00 15.98 -10.59
C SER A 482 8.45 14.58 -10.82
N LYS A 483 9.20 13.80 -11.60
CA LYS A 483 9.07 12.35 -11.75
C LYS A 483 10.33 11.60 -11.31
N ALA A 484 11.35 12.34 -10.83
CA ALA A 484 12.57 11.75 -10.30
C ALA A 484 12.30 11.05 -8.97
N SER A 485 13.11 10.04 -8.63
CA SER A 485 13.02 9.35 -7.33
C SER A 485 12.96 10.37 -6.17
N PRO A 486 12.09 10.17 -5.18
CA PRO A 486 11.31 8.95 -4.88
C PRO A 486 9.99 8.80 -5.65
N TYR A 487 9.61 9.75 -6.51
CA TYR A 487 8.40 9.64 -7.32
C TYR A 487 8.46 8.45 -8.27
N LYS A 488 7.37 7.70 -8.35
CA LYS A 488 7.20 6.55 -9.24
C LYS A 488 5.97 6.74 -10.12
N ASN A 489 6.08 6.34 -11.38
CA ASN A 489 4.93 6.28 -12.28
C ASN A 489 3.93 5.23 -11.76
N THR A 490 2.70 5.65 -11.55
CA THR A 490 1.63 4.79 -11.00
C THR A 490 1.01 3.86 -12.03
N GLY A 491 1.16 4.14 -13.34
CA GLY A 491 0.37 3.52 -14.39
C GLY A 491 -1.11 3.95 -14.40
N ILE A 492 -1.48 4.92 -13.56
CA ILE A 492 -2.80 5.57 -13.58
C ILE A 492 -2.70 6.82 -14.44
N HIS A 493 -3.66 6.98 -15.33
CA HIS A 493 -3.69 8.06 -16.30
C HIS A 493 -5.00 8.87 -16.14
N PRO A 494 -4.96 10.00 -15.42
CA PRO A 494 -6.12 10.89 -15.30
C PRO A 494 -6.55 11.42 -16.67
N ASP A 495 -7.85 11.37 -16.94
CA ASP A 495 -8.41 11.76 -18.23
C ASP A 495 -8.47 13.29 -18.37
N TYR A 496 -8.37 13.80 -19.61
CA TYR A 496 -8.62 15.22 -19.90
C TYR A 496 -10.10 15.53 -19.73
N GLY A 497 -10.40 16.61 -19.05
CA GLY A 497 -11.75 17.17 -18.95
C GLY A 497 -12.22 17.32 -17.51
N ASN A 498 -13.45 17.85 -17.41
CA ASN A 498 -14.10 18.13 -16.15
C ASN A 498 -15.47 17.45 -16.14
N GLY A 499 -15.84 16.82 -15.03
CA GLY A 499 -17.13 16.15 -14.91
C GLY A 499 -17.26 15.32 -13.65
N TYR A 500 -18.45 14.80 -13.40
CA TYR A 500 -18.68 13.87 -12.30
C TYR A 500 -17.99 12.53 -12.55
N ILE A 501 -17.29 12.03 -11.56
CA ILE A 501 -16.48 10.82 -11.64
C ILE A 501 -17.36 9.60 -11.95
N SER A 502 -16.96 8.81 -12.95
CA SER A 502 -17.65 7.57 -13.33
C SER A 502 -16.77 6.32 -13.19
N ALA A 503 -15.44 6.46 -13.15
CA ALA A 503 -14.51 5.36 -12.87
C ALA A 503 -13.18 5.89 -12.35
N PHE A 504 -12.52 5.09 -11.50
CA PHE A 504 -11.15 5.33 -11.07
C PHE A 504 -10.16 4.54 -11.94
N GLY A 505 -8.95 5.07 -12.07
CA GLY A 505 -7.81 4.38 -12.64
C GLY A 505 -7.37 3.22 -11.73
N TYR A 506 -6.75 2.21 -12.34
CA TYR A 506 -6.27 1.05 -11.63
C TYR A 506 -4.83 0.69 -11.99
N SER A 507 -4.06 0.44 -10.97
CA SER A 507 -2.75 -0.19 -11.05
C SER A 507 -2.61 -1.12 -9.85
N GLU A 508 -2.00 -2.29 -10.01
CA GLU A 508 -1.88 -3.28 -8.93
C GLU A 508 -1.03 -2.77 -7.75
N GLU A 509 0.00 -1.97 -8.03
CA GLU A 509 0.84 -1.36 -7.01
C GLU A 509 0.15 -0.19 -6.30
N TYR A 510 -0.74 0.54 -7.02
CA TYR A 510 -1.43 1.75 -6.55
C TYR A 510 -2.95 1.57 -6.46
N ASP A 511 -3.41 0.37 -6.15
CA ASP A 511 -4.83 0.00 -6.01
C ASP A 511 -5.56 0.72 -4.86
N TRP A 512 -4.82 1.38 -3.99
CA TRP A 512 -5.29 2.22 -2.89
C TRP A 512 -5.63 3.66 -3.29
N LEU A 513 -5.23 4.12 -4.49
CA LEU A 513 -5.49 5.46 -4.99
C LEU A 513 -6.86 5.55 -5.66
N PHE A 514 -7.65 6.53 -5.25
CA PHE A 514 -8.94 6.85 -5.85
C PHE A 514 -8.81 8.03 -6.82
N ILE A 515 -7.99 7.88 -7.86
CA ILE A 515 -7.77 8.92 -8.87
C ILE A 515 -8.68 8.70 -10.07
N PRO A 516 -9.48 9.73 -10.45
CA PRO A 516 -10.42 9.61 -11.56
C PRO A 516 -9.71 9.36 -12.90
N ALA A 517 -10.21 8.42 -13.67
CA ALA A 517 -9.79 8.13 -15.04
C ALA A 517 -10.96 8.22 -16.04
N GLU A 518 -12.15 8.57 -15.55
CA GLU A 518 -13.33 8.83 -16.37
C GLU A 518 -14.33 9.71 -15.58
N HIS A 519 -15.00 10.63 -16.26
CA HIS A 519 -15.82 11.67 -15.64
C HIS A 519 -17.16 11.89 -16.37
N THR A 520 -17.87 10.78 -16.68
CA THR A 520 -19.19 10.76 -17.31
C THR A 520 -20.33 10.42 -16.35
N GLY A 521 -20.09 10.56 -15.04
CA GLY A 521 -21.05 10.31 -13.96
C GLY A 521 -22.09 11.42 -13.79
N ASN A 522 -22.70 11.46 -12.62
CA ASN A 522 -23.59 12.54 -12.20
C ASN A 522 -23.40 12.84 -10.70
N SER A 523 -24.09 13.85 -10.19
CA SER A 523 -23.98 14.35 -8.80
C SER A 523 -24.40 13.38 -7.69
N SER A 524 -24.63 12.12 -8.00
CA SER A 524 -25.00 11.10 -7.01
C SER A 524 -24.31 9.75 -7.26
N LEU A 525 -24.09 9.37 -8.53
CA LEU A 525 -23.66 8.03 -8.90
C LEU A 525 -22.76 8.02 -10.15
N PRO A 526 -21.77 7.12 -10.21
CA PRO A 526 -21.40 6.14 -9.17
C PRO A 526 -20.64 6.74 -7.99
N VAL A 527 -20.08 7.97 -8.12
CA VAL A 527 -19.25 8.59 -7.08
C VAL A 527 -19.95 9.78 -6.41
N GLY A 528 -20.56 10.68 -7.21
CA GLY A 528 -21.19 11.89 -6.70
C GLY A 528 -20.31 13.12 -6.78
N ASP A 529 -19.00 12.95 -6.67
CA ASP A 529 -18.01 14.01 -6.63
C ASP A 529 -17.48 14.36 -8.03
N TYR A 530 -16.91 15.54 -8.18
CA TYR A 530 -16.45 16.08 -9.45
C TYR A 530 -14.94 15.90 -9.65
N PHE A 531 -14.50 16.03 -10.88
CA PHE A 531 -13.10 15.95 -11.28
C PHE A 531 -12.74 17.10 -12.20
N TRP A 532 -11.56 17.66 -12.03
CA TRP A 532 -11.05 18.77 -12.79
C TRP A 532 -9.66 18.46 -13.33
N ASN A 533 -9.53 18.37 -14.66
CA ASN A 533 -8.23 18.20 -15.32
C ASN A 533 -8.29 18.72 -16.76
N GLY A 534 -7.45 19.68 -17.12
CA GLY A 534 -7.55 20.25 -18.48
C GLY A 534 -6.42 21.17 -18.88
N ASN A 535 -5.40 21.34 -18.05
CA ASN A 535 -4.25 22.18 -18.36
C ASN A 535 -3.01 21.36 -18.76
N PRO A 536 -2.24 21.79 -19.78
CA PRO A 536 -1.02 21.11 -20.23
C PRO A 536 0.15 21.29 -19.24
N GLY A 537 1.14 20.39 -19.31
CA GLY A 537 2.37 20.42 -18.53
C GLY A 537 2.17 19.89 -17.10
N TRP A 538 3.09 20.22 -16.19
CA TRP A 538 3.05 19.75 -14.80
C TRP A 538 1.87 20.32 -14.01
N ARG A 539 1.21 19.44 -13.24
CA ARG A 539 0.08 19.78 -12.39
C ARG A 539 0.24 19.18 -11.01
N VAL A 540 -0.33 19.87 -10.03
CA VAL A 540 -0.32 19.48 -8.62
C VAL A 540 -1.75 19.32 -8.11
N ALA A 541 -1.92 18.43 -7.13
CA ALA A 541 -3.24 18.03 -6.66
C ALA A 541 -3.76 18.94 -5.53
N ARG A 542 -5.07 19.18 -5.56
CA ARG A 542 -5.87 19.64 -4.43
C ARG A 542 -7.14 18.80 -4.34
N LEU A 543 -7.76 18.78 -3.16
CA LEU A 543 -8.90 17.92 -2.86
C LEU A 543 -9.99 18.67 -2.08
N GLY A 544 -11.23 18.21 -2.24
CA GLY A 544 -12.33 18.44 -1.32
C GLY A 544 -13.36 19.48 -1.74
N GLY A 545 -13.02 20.39 -2.63
CA GLY A 545 -13.91 21.49 -3.00
C GLY A 545 -13.89 22.66 -2.01
N LYS A 546 -14.63 23.70 -2.34
CA LYS A 546 -14.71 24.95 -1.57
C LYS A 546 -16.14 25.37 -1.31
N TRP A 547 -16.28 26.53 -0.67
CA TRP A 547 -17.53 27.12 -0.22
C TRP A 547 -18.61 27.40 -1.30
N THR A 548 -18.26 27.37 -2.62
CA THR A 548 -19.20 27.60 -3.73
C THR A 548 -19.42 26.41 -4.63
N ASP A 549 -18.75 25.27 -4.41
CA ASP A 549 -18.70 24.19 -5.39
C ASP A 549 -19.96 23.30 -5.41
N GLY A 550 -20.86 23.50 -4.43
CA GLY A 550 -22.16 22.80 -4.39
C GLY A 550 -21.98 21.29 -4.38
N ALA A 551 -22.68 20.62 -5.30
CA ALA A 551 -22.60 19.17 -5.46
C ALA A 551 -21.30 18.68 -6.14
N HIS A 552 -20.40 19.58 -6.55
CA HIS A 552 -19.10 19.17 -7.08
C HIS A 552 -18.12 18.76 -5.96
N ALA A 553 -18.21 19.44 -4.81
CA ALA A 553 -17.37 19.14 -3.66
C ALA A 553 -17.58 17.73 -3.13
N GLY A 554 -16.56 17.12 -2.55
CA GLY A 554 -16.66 15.84 -1.89
C GLY A 554 -15.33 15.25 -1.47
N ALA A 555 -15.38 14.14 -0.75
CA ALA A 555 -14.17 13.47 -0.24
C ALA A 555 -13.29 12.88 -1.37
N PHE A 556 -13.84 12.73 -2.57
CA PHE A 556 -13.19 12.21 -3.77
C PHE A 556 -13.11 13.25 -4.89
N ASP A 557 -13.42 14.53 -4.60
CA ASP A 557 -13.34 15.65 -5.56
C ASP A 557 -11.87 16.04 -5.76
N TRP A 558 -11.25 15.48 -6.79
CA TRP A 558 -9.86 15.77 -7.16
C TRP A 558 -9.76 16.86 -8.21
N HIS A 559 -8.82 17.77 -7.99
CA HIS A 559 -8.53 18.83 -8.93
C HIS A 559 -7.04 18.82 -9.31
N LEU A 560 -6.75 18.49 -10.57
CA LEU A 560 -5.42 18.39 -11.17
C LEU A 560 -5.15 19.49 -12.21
N HIS A 561 -5.74 20.67 -12.03
CA HIS A 561 -5.68 21.78 -13.00
C HIS A 561 -4.58 22.79 -12.68
N ASN A 562 -4.13 22.82 -11.41
CA ASN A 562 -3.25 23.86 -10.90
C ASN A 562 -1.78 23.58 -11.18
N ALA A 563 -1.04 24.63 -11.56
CA ALA A 563 0.42 24.60 -11.54
C ALA A 563 0.94 24.71 -10.09
N ALA A 564 2.17 24.26 -9.86
CA ALA A 564 2.81 24.34 -8.54
C ALA A 564 2.99 25.78 -8.03
N SER A 565 2.99 26.77 -8.95
CA SER A 565 3.05 28.20 -8.62
C SER A 565 1.72 28.84 -8.25
N ASP A 566 0.62 28.11 -8.43
CA ASP A 566 -0.72 28.66 -8.18
C ASP A 566 -0.97 28.87 -6.68
N ARG A 567 -1.74 29.89 -6.40
CA ARG A 567 -2.21 30.29 -5.07
C ARG A 567 -3.50 31.08 -5.19
N HIS A 568 -4.48 30.73 -4.42
CA HIS A 568 -5.79 31.36 -4.48
C HIS A 568 -6.36 31.53 -3.06
N ARG A 569 -7.30 32.48 -2.92
CA ARG A 569 -8.01 32.74 -1.65
C ARG A 569 -8.84 31.54 -1.15
N ASP A 570 -9.11 30.59 -2.03
CA ASP A 570 -9.89 29.38 -1.80
C ASP A 570 -9.05 28.10 -1.67
N ILE A 571 -7.73 28.23 -1.51
CA ILE A 571 -6.82 27.09 -1.33
C ILE A 571 -5.99 27.27 -0.07
N GLY A 572 -6.07 26.29 0.81
CA GLY A 572 -5.29 26.15 2.03
C GLY A 572 -4.56 24.82 2.09
N GLY A 573 -4.37 24.27 3.28
CA GLY A 573 -3.72 22.98 3.48
C GLY A 573 -4.11 22.33 4.80
N ARG A 574 -3.65 21.10 5.01
CA ARG A 574 -3.89 20.32 6.23
C ARG A 574 -2.58 19.72 6.72
N LEU A 575 -2.44 19.62 8.02
CA LEU A 575 -1.27 19.09 8.70
C LEU A 575 -1.39 17.56 8.85
N VAL A 576 -0.27 16.85 8.81
CA VAL A 576 -0.17 15.46 9.26
C VAL A 576 1.11 15.28 10.09
N TYR A 577 1.13 14.26 10.95
CA TYR A 577 2.32 13.86 11.66
C TYR A 577 2.55 12.34 11.44
N VAL A 578 3.77 11.99 11.03
CA VAL A 578 4.20 10.62 10.73
C VAL A 578 5.42 10.28 11.58
N PRO A 579 5.32 9.38 12.57
CA PRO A 579 6.38 9.14 13.58
C PRO A 579 7.74 8.71 13.01
N SER A 580 7.78 7.88 11.98
CA SER A 580 9.05 7.37 11.40
C SER A 580 9.93 8.45 10.80
N LYS A 581 9.36 9.59 10.41
CA LYS A 581 10.12 10.75 9.93
C LYS A 581 10.94 11.43 11.02
N LYS A 582 10.61 11.21 12.28
CA LYS A 582 11.36 11.73 13.43
C LYS A 582 12.66 10.96 13.66
N GLU A 583 12.68 9.65 13.36
CA GLU A 583 13.86 8.78 13.62
C GLU A 583 14.92 8.90 12.53
N ALA A 584 14.58 9.42 11.35
CA ALA A 584 15.47 9.58 10.21
C ALA A 584 16.28 10.91 10.21
N ALA A 585 16.05 11.80 11.17
CA ALA A 585 16.77 13.07 11.36
C ALA A 585 17.81 12.95 12.46
#